data_4f5529a16adeda486bce6710a100a9c1
#
_entry.id   4f5529a16adeda486bce6710a100a9c1
#
_cell.length_a   1.000
_cell.length_b   1.000
_cell.length_c   1.000
_cell.angle_alpha   90.00
_cell.angle_beta   90.00
_cell.angle_gamma   90.00
#
_symmetry.space_group_name_H-M   'P 1'
#
loop_
_entity.id
_entity.type
_entity.pdbx_description
1 polymer ?
#
loop_
_entity_poly.entity_id
_entity_poly.type
_entity_poly.pdbx_seq_one_letter_code
_entity_poly.pdbx_strand_id
1 'polypeptide(L)'
;MHSMDRYAEIRKQTARVRERPLLAAPKIPNELELQARWFAGEFGRKFQTLVGELVEIVQFGFWNREAGPDFQDAAIRLAGGPILRGPIEIDLLDRNWELHGHATNPAFDDAILHVFLERSGVEFFARTSTHRNVPQIQLDLAALRDAAAGMVPLAHAGRCVAPLRNLEAERVTSVLEAAAKFRLRQKANRLRQRIEVHGRDEALFQAIAEALGYKQNRLPFTLLAQRLPLAFLRKLREDAEALLFGVAGFLDTPDLDRQRKSTRSYLRSLWDRWWKYREQFSRLVLPAKLWKTSGARPLNHPHRRLGALAAIVAEWKTFSALAGASKATPLVSFLNDLQHDFWSRHYTLAAASASSSLALIGNSRAAEILANLVYPLAVNDDREIWNDYKKLRAQLSNQAARIAAARLFAGDPRQRDFVRSLVGQQGLLQIYEDFCLRDASDCANCPLPEQLRRW
;
A
#
# COMPACT_ATOMS: atom_id res chain seq x y z
N MET A 1 32.92 -10.29 -3.46
CA MET A 1 31.84 -9.75 -2.60
C MET A 1 30.56 -9.72 -3.42
N HIS A 2 29.48 -10.41 -3.01
CA HIS A 2 28.26 -10.47 -3.79
C HIS A 2 27.55 -9.09 -3.82
N SER A 3 26.94 -8.70 -4.92
CA SER A 3 26.28 -7.38 -5.09
C SER A 3 25.24 -7.06 -4.01
N MET A 4 24.64 -8.09 -3.42
CA MET A 4 23.66 -7.96 -2.37
C MET A 4 24.29 -7.60 -1.00
N ASP A 5 25.47 -8.13 -0.67
CA ASP A 5 26.16 -7.79 0.56
C ASP A 5 26.59 -6.32 0.51
N ARG A 6 26.94 -5.84 -0.69
CA ARG A 6 27.21 -4.43 -0.95
C ARG A 6 26.01 -3.52 -0.70
N TYR A 7 24.79 -3.93 -1.08
CA TYR A 7 23.59 -3.16 -0.76
C TYR A 7 23.29 -3.15 0.75
N ALA A 8 23.52 -4.27 1.43
CA ALA A 8 23.36 -4.34 2.89
C ALA A 8 24.34 -3.41 3.62
N GLU A 9 25.56 -3.23 3.10
CA GLU A 9 26.55 -2.27 3.64
C GLU A 9 26.13 -0.83 3.40
N ILE A 10 25.66 -0.48 2.20
CA ILE A 10 25.09 0.86 1.89
C ILE A 10 24.02 1.23 2.93
N ARG A 11 23.16 0.31 3.27
CA ARG A 11 22.09 0.53 4.24
C ARG A 11 22.60 0.77 5.67
N LYS A 12 23.76 0.20 6.04
CA LYS A 12 24.33 0.30 7.39
C LYS A 12 25.13 1.58 7.62
N GLN A 13 25.72 2.14 6.55
CA GLN A 13 26.59 3.30 6.69
C GLN A 13 25.77 4.59 6.80
N THR A 14 25.91 5.31 7.90
CA THR A 14 25.32 6.63 8.14
C THR A 14 26.41 7.70 8.10
N ALA A 15 26.62 8.32 6.92
CA ALA A 15 27.52 9.48 6.80
C ALA A 15 26.74 10.73 6.35
N ARG A 16 27.05 11.90 6.91
CA ARG A 16 26.38 13.19 6.68
C ARG A 16 27.19 14.11 5.78
N VAL A 17 26.61 14.65 4.68
CA VAL A 17 27.20 15.72 3.88
C VAL A 17 26.14 16.71 3.43
N ARG A 18 26.45 18.01 3.41
CA ARG A 18 25.51 19.11 3.06
C ARG A 18 25.98 19.90 1.84
N GLU A 19 25.09 20.20 0.87
CA GLU A 19 25.19 21.38 -0.02
C GLU A 19 23.89 21.66 -0.80
N ARG A 20 23.62 22.95 -1.16
CA ARG A 20 22.37 23.46 -1.76
C ARG A 20 22.57 24.10 -3.13
N PRO A 21 21.64 24.01 -4.09
CA PRO A 21 21.55 24.84 -5.30
C PRO A 21 20.25 25.66 -5.46
N LEU A 22 20.34 26.66 -6.35
CA LEU A 22 19.39 27.78 -6.54
C LEU A 22 18.46 27.67 -7.80
N LEU A 23 17.48 28.47 -8.04
CA LEU A 23 16.25 28.46 -8.64
C LEU A 23 15.55 29.45 -9.47
N ALA A 24 14.31 29.39 -9.99
CA ALA A 24 13.47 30.34 -10.73
C ALA A 24 12.00 30.33 -10.31
N ALA A 25 11.25 31.42 -10.60
CA ALA A 25 9.95 31.76 -10.03
C ALA A 25 8.77 30.85 -10.43
N PRO A 26 7.76 30.63 -9.58
CA PRO A 26 6.76 29.61 -9.72
C PRO A 26 5.51 30.01 -10.50
N LYS A 27 5.03 29.10 -11.35
CA LYS A 27 3.60 28.95 -11.69
C LYS A 27 2.90 28.36 -10.45
N ILE A 28 1.60 28.63 -10.29
CA ILE A 28 0.76 27.98 -9.27
C ILE A 28 0.93 26.45 -9.44
N PRO A 29 1.41 25.75 -8.42
CA PRO A 29 1.60 24.31 -8.50
C PRO A 29 0.24 23.60 -8.59
N ASN A 30 0.19 22.44 -9.21
CA ASN A 30 -0.97 21.58 -9.03
C ASN A 30 -0.95 20.96 -7.61
N GLU A 31 -2.08 20.43 -7.17
CA GLU A 31 -2.23 19.87 -5.83
C GLU A 31 -1.17 18.81 -5.49
N LEU A 32 -0.89 17.93 -6.44
CA LEU A 32 0.13 16.89 -6.25
C LEU A 32 1.54 17.47 -6.06
N GLU A 33 1.87 18.54 -6.77
CA GLU A 33 3.13 19.25 -6.60
C GLU A 33 3.17 19.99 -5.26
N LEU A 34 2.05 20.57 -4.84
CA LEU A 34 1.91 21.20 -3.54
C LEU A 34 2.15 20.21 -2.39
N GLN A 35 1.50 19.05 -2.47
CA GLN A 35 1.71 17.93 -1.53
C GLN A 35 3.17 17.46 -1.50
N ALA A 36 3.83 17.37 -2.67
CA ALA A 36 5.23 16.98 -2.77
C ALA A 36 6.16 18.00 -2.08
N ARG A 37 5.92 19.29 -2.30
CA ARG A 37 6.70 20.40 -1.70
C ARG A 37 6.47 20.49 -0.20
N TRP A 38 5.23 20.29 0.26
CA TRP A 38 4.90 20.19 1.68
C TRP A 38 5.67 19.07 2.35
N PHE A 39 5.59 17.87 1.80
CA PHE A 39 6.28 16.69 2.32
C PHE A 39 7.80 16.86 2.37
N ALA A 40 8.36 17.61 1.43
CA ALA A 40 9.77 17.97 1.43
C ALA A 40 10.14 19.01 2.50
N GLY A 41 9.14 19.65 3.13
CA GLY A 41 9.36 20.71 4.10
C GLY A 41 9.84 22.02 3.47
N GLU A 42 9.56 22.28 2.19
CA GLU A 42 9.99 23.48 1.48
C GLU A 42 9.36 24.75 2.03
N PHE A 43 8.16 24.67 2.58
CA PHE A 43 7.47 25.75 3.24
C PHE A 43 7.94 25.99 4.69
N GLY A 44 8.89 25.18 5.18
CA GLY A 44 9.32 25.21 6.57
C GLY A 44 8.48 24.32 7.49
N ARG A 45 8.57 24.58 8.80
CA ARG A 45 7.89 23.78 9.83
C ARG A 45 7.07 24.62 10.82
N LYS A 46 7.13 25.93 10.73
CA LYS A 46 6.40 26.85 11.62
C LYS A 46 5.46 27.69 10.80
N PHE A 47 4.21 27.67 11.19
CA PHE A 47 3.11 28.34 10.51
C PHE A 47 2.22 29.05 11.52
N GLN A 48 1.30 29.86 11.02
CA GLN A 48 0.26 30.48 11.80
C GLN A 48 -1.10 30.05 11.24
N THR A 49 -2.02 29.66 12.11
CA THR A 49 -3.39 29.36 11.70
C THR A 49 -4.12 30.63 11.26
N LEU A 50 -5.26 30.50 10.62
CA LEU A 50 -6.11 31.63 10.26
C LEU A 50 -6.60 32.43 11.46
N VAL A 51 -6.60 31.86 12.67
CA VAL A 51 -6.96 32.48 13.92
C VAL A 51 -5.75 32.97 14.71
N GLY A 52 -4.54 32.91 14.15
CA GLY A 52 -3.32 33.45 14.73
C GLY A 52 -2.53 32.52 15.65
N GLU A 53 -2.94 31.25 15.82
CA GLU A 53 -2.23 30.27 16.64
C GLU A 53 -0.98 29.76 15.93
N LEU A 54 0.11 29.55 16.65
CA LEU A 54 1.33 28.95 16.11
C LEU A 54 1.17 27.44 15.90
N VAL A 55 1.54 26.97 14.72
CA VAL A 55 1.62 25.54 14.38
C VAL A 55 3.06 25.18 14.08
N GLU A 56 3.59 24.18 14.77
CA GLU A 56 4.88 23.57 14.48
C GLU A 56 4.67 22.15 13.94
N ILE A 57 5.19 21.86 12.75
CA ILE A 57 5.19 20.51 12.19
C ILE A 57 6.33 19.73 12.80
N VAL A 58 6.01 18.81 13.70
CA VAL A 58 6.96 17.89 14.32
C VAL A 58 7.31 16.77 13.34
N GLN A 59 6.29 16.22 12.67
CA GLN A 59 6.42 15.17 11.67
C GLN A 59 5.39 15.35 10.55
N PHE A 60 5.82 15.29 9.30
CA PHE A 60 4.92 15.44 8.14
C PHE A 60 4.01 14.23 7.90
N GLY A 61 4.26 13.09 8.54
CA GLY A 61 3.50 11.87 8.39
C GLY A 61 3.86 11.08 7.13
N PHE A 62 2.97 10.18 6.74
CA PHE A 62 3.10 9.35 5.55
C PHE A 62 2.24 9.90 4.44
N TRP A 63 2.83 10.23 3.31
CA TRP A 63 2.10 10.70 2.14
C TRP A 63 1.19 9.60 1.60
N ASN A 64 -0.11 9.77 1.82
CA ASN A 64 -1.16 8.88 1.35
C ASN A 64 -1.55 9.30 -0.07
N ARG A 65 -1.60 8.34 -0.98
CA ARG A 65 -2.00 8.55 -2.37
C ARG A 65 -3.22 7.69 -2.72
N GLU A 66 -3.92 7.23 -1.71
CA GLU A 66 -5.16 6.46 -1.79
C GLU A 66 -6.32 7.33 -1.28
N ALA A 67 -7.55 6.79 -1.27
CA ALA A 67 -8.68 7.51 -0.71
C ALA A 67 -8.48 7.85 0.78
N GLY A 68 -8.85 9.04 1.19
CA GLY A 68 -8.68 9.59 2.53
C GLY A 68 -7.61 10.70 2.57
N PRO A 69 -7.30 11.23 3.76
CA PRO A 69 -6.39 12.36 3.91
C PRO A 69 -5.03 12.17 3.28
N ASP A 70 -4.45 13.23 2.74
CA ASP A 70 -3.18 13.24 2.00
C ASP A 70 -1.98 12.76 2.79
N PHE A 71 -1.91 13.10 4.06
CA PHE A 71 -0.86 12.67 4.96
C PHE A 71 -1.46 12.00 6.18
N GLN A 72 -1.01 10.81 6.50
CA GLN A 72 -1.44 10.06 7.67
C GLN A 72 -0.32 10.03 8.72
N ASP A 73 -0.71 9.88 9.99
CA ASP A 73 0.22 9.79 11.13
C ASP A 73 1.20 10.97 11.20
N ALA A 74 0.73 12.15 10.81
CA ALA A 74 1.47 13.39 11.01
C ALA A 74 1.46 13.78 12.49
N ALA A 75 2.40 14.64 12.91
CA ALA A 75 2.48 15.17 14.27
C ALA A 75 2.71 16.68 14.21
N ILE A 76 1.85 17.41 14.89
CA ILE A 76 1.95 18.88 15.03
C ILE A 76 1.95 19.29 16.49
N ARG A 77 2.46 20.49 16.77
CA ARG A 77 2.26 21.19 18.03
C ARG A 77 1.50 22.48 17.75
N LEU A 78 0.34 22.65 18.38
CA LEU A 78 -0.52 23.82 18.25
C LEU A 78 -0.37 24.70 19.49
N ALA A 79 -0.15 26.01 19.29
CA ALA A 79 -0.03 27.03 20.35
C ALA A 79 0.93 26.64 21.50
N GLY A 80 2.00 25.90 21.20
CA GLY A 80 2.96 25.43 22.21
C GLY A 80 2.46 24.29 23.12
N GLY A 81 1.26 23.76 22.84
CA GLY A 81 0.63 22.65 23.58
C GLY A 81 1.27 21.28 23.32
N PRO A 82 0.60 20.20 23.72
CA PRO A 82 1.06 18.84 23.51
C PRO A 82 1.11 18.49 22.01
N ILE A 83 1.87 17.46 21.68
CA ILE A 83 1.93 16.94 20.30
C ILE A 83 0.62 16.25 19.96
N LEU A 84 -0.06 16.76 18.93
CA LEU A 84 -1.23 16.17 18.33
C LEU A 84 -0.81 15.26 17.18
N ARG A 85 -1.35 14.06 17.10
CA ARG A 85 -1.12 13.11 16.01
C ARG A 85 -2.40 12.86 15.24
N GLY A 86 -2.30 12.85 13.91
CA GLY A 86 -3.44 12.58 13.03
C GLY A 86 -3.14 12.95 11.59
N PRO A 87 -4.13 12.83 10.72
CA PRO A 87 -3.97 13.16 9.30
C PRO A 87 -3.94 14.67 9.04
N ILE A 88 -3.25 15.02 7.94
CA ILE A 88 -3.23 16.38 7.34
C ILE A 88 -3.79 16.28 5.92
N GLU A 89 -4.65 17.22 5.56
CA GLU A 89 -5.17 17.38 4.20
C GLU A 89 -4.60 18.64 3.56
N ILE A 90 -4.32 18.59 2.26
CA ILE A 90 -3.76 19.69 1.47
C ILE A 90 -4.59 19.94 0.22
N ASP A 91 -5.13 21.12 0.12
CA ASP A 91 -5.94 21.58 -1.00
C ASP A 91 -5.32 22.80 -1.70
N LEU A 92 -5.73 23.07 -2.93
CA LEU A 92 -5.37 24.34 -3.59
C LEU A 92 -6.19 25.51 -3.05
N LEU A 93 -7.48 25.30 -2.79
CA LEU A 93 -8.40 26.29 -2.27
C LEU A 93 -8.94 25.85 -0.91
N ASP A 94 -9.15 26.79 0.00
CA ASP A 94 -9.71 26.53 1.32
C ASP A 94 -11.07 25.80 1.27
N ARG A 95 -11.97 26.18 0.34
CA ARG A 95 -13.30 25.59 0.17
C ARG A 95 -13.28 24.17 -0.45
N ASN A 96 -12.14 23.69 -0.95
CA ASN A 96 -12.05 22.35 -1.49
C ASN A 96 -12.33 21.28 -0.42
N TRP A 97 -12.12 21.59 0.85
CA TRP A 97 -12.56 20.75 1.97
C TRP A 97 -14.04 20.33 1.84
N GLU A 98 -14.92 21.29 1.54
CA GLU A 98 -16.36 21.00 1.30
C GLU A 98 -16.60 20.39 -0.07
N LEU A 99 -15.98 20.95 -1.11
CA LEU A 99 -16.21 20.50 -2.50
C LEU A 99 -15.78 19.06 -2.72
N HIS A 100 -14.74 18.59 -2.04
CA HIS A 100 -14.29 17.21 -2.08
C HIS A 100 -15.03 16.30 -1.08
N GLY A 101 -15.96 16.87 -0.30
CA GLY A 101 -16.82 16.13 0.64
C GLY A 101 -16.11 15.69 1.92
N HIS A 102 -14.99 16.33 2.31
CA HIS A 102 -14.23 15.96 3.51
C HIS A 102 -15.04 16.20 4.78
N ALA A 103 -15.88 17.24 4.79
CA ALA A 103 -16.77 17.58 5.90
C ALA A 103 -17.80 16.49 6.26
N THR A 104 -18.10 15.59 5.34
CA THR A 104 -19.09 14.51 5.54
C THR A 104 -18.48 13.11 5.51
N ASN A 105 -17.16 13.04 5.34
CA ASN A 105 -16.45 11.77 5.21
C ASN A 105 -15.75 11.40 6.54
N PRO A 106 -16.17 10.32 7.23
CA PRO A 106 -15.57 9.90 8.50
C PRO A 106 -14.06 9.62 8.43
N ALA A 107 -13.48 9.41 7.24
CA ALA A 107 -12.04 9.23 7.08
C ALA A 107 -11.23 10.49 7.45
N PHE A 108 -11.88 11.66 7.50
CA PHE A 108 -11.29 12.95 7.85
C PHE A 108 -11.62 13.42 9.27
N ASP A 109 -12.35 12.62 10.05
CA ASP A 109 -12.77 13.01 11.39
C ASP A 109 -11.60 13.22 12.37
N ASP A 110 -10.49 12.53 12.15
CA ASP A 110 -9.27 12.67 12.95
C ASP A 110 -8.27 13.70 12.37
N ALA A 111 -8.64 14.44 11.31
CA ALA A 111 -7.75 15.43 10.70
C ALA A 111 -7.32 16.50 11.72
N ILE A 112 -6.00 16.69 11.83
CA ILE A 112 -5.39 17.63 12.79
C ILE A 112 -5.04 18.97 12.15
N LEU A 113 -4.96 19.05 10.82
CA LEU A 113 -4.63 20.27 10.09
C LEU A 113 -5.17 20.19 8.65
N HIS A 114 -5.73 21.30 8.19
CA HIS A 114 -6.04 21.59 6.80
C HIS A 114 -5.08 22.64 6.27
N VAL A 115 -4.39 22.33 5.18
CA VAL A 115 -3.37 23.19 4.55
C VAL A 115 -3.90 23.59 3.18
N PHE A 116 -3.84 24.86 2.82
CA PHE A 116 -4.27 25.30 1.50
C PHE A 116 -3.40 26.46 0.96
N LEU A 117 -3.51 26.71 -0.33
CA LEU A 117 -2.72 27.75 -1.01
C LEU A 117 -3.48 29.07 -1.16
N GLU A 118 -4.72 29.03 -1.64
CA GLU A 118 -5.51 30.19 -1.96
C GLU A 118 -6.81 30.24 -1.17
N ARG A 119 -7.26 31.45 -0.83
CA ARG A 119 -8.57 31.69 -0.21
C ARG A 119 -9.62 31.91 -1.28
N SER A 120 -10.80 31.37 -1.04
CA SER A 120 -11.96 31.50 -1.93
C SER A 120 -12.68 32.87 -1.88
N GLY A 121 -12.19 33.84 -1.10
CA GLY A 121 -12.80 35.13 -0.94
C GLY A 121 -14.01 35.18 0.00
N VAL A 122 -14.46 34.04 0.50
CA VAL A 122 -15.48 33.88 1.54
C VAL A 122 -14.83 33.25 2.75
N GLU A 123 -15.17 33.67 3.95
CA GLU A 123 -14.66 33.08 5.17
C GLU A 123 -15.16 31.62 5.27
N PHE A 124 -14.22 30.69 5.37
CA PHE A 124 -14.50 29.26 5.35
C PHE A 124 -13.80 28.55 6.53
N PHE A 125 -14.54 27.68 7.22
CA PHE A 125 -14.03 26.90 8.35
C PHE A 125 -14.11 25.41 8.02
N ALA A 126 -12.97 24.72 7.95
CA ALA A 126 -12.94 23.28 7.79
C ALA A 126 -13.52 22.58 9.03
N ARG A 127 -14.52 21.72 8.82
CA ARG A 127 -15.17 20.93 9.88
C ARG A 127 -15.21 19.46 9.49
N THR A 128 -15.12 18.60 10.49
CA THR A 128 -15.28 17.15 10.33
C THR A 128 -16.76 16.75 10.28
N SER A 129 -17.06 15.48 9.97
CA SER A 129 -18.43 14.96 9.99
C SER A 129 -19.05 15.00 11.39
N THR A 130 -18.23 15.08 12.44
CA THR A 130 -18.64 15.26 13.85
C THR A 130 -18.68 16.73 14.26
N HIS A 131 -18.64 17.67 13.32
CA HIS A 131 -18.65 19.13 13.53
C HIS A 131 -17.45 19.70 14.33
N ARG A 132 -16.36 18.95 14.49
CA ARG A 132 -15.13 19.44 15.07
C ARG A 132 -14.42 20.39 14.09
N ASN A 133 -14.00 21.56 14.54
CA ASN A 133 -13.19 22.46 13.73
C ASN A 133 -11.79 21.86 13.50
N VAL A 134 -11.30 21.98 12.26
CA VAL A 134 -9.94 21.60 11.88
C VAL A 134 -9.11 22.88 11.73
N PRO A 135 -7.98 23.02 12.45
CA PRO A 135 -7.08 24.16 12.29
C PRO A 135 -6.66 24.31 10.82
N GLN A 136 -6.61 25.54 10.32
CA GLN A 136 -6.29 25.83 8.94
C GLN A 136 -5.06 26.72 8.83
N ILE A 137 -4.16 26.42 7.90
CA ILE A 137 -3.02 27.25 7.54
C ILE A 137 -3.02 27.53 6.03
N GLN A 138 -2.66 28.76 5.68
CA GLN A 138 -2.43 29.16 4.30
C GLN A 138 -0.93 29.11 3.99
N LEU A 139 -0.57 28.47 2.89
CA LEU A 139 0.81 28.47 2.40
C LEU A 139 1.10 29.74 1.60
N ASP A 140 2.29 30.28 1.79
CA ASP A 140 2.78 31.40 1.00
C ASP A 140 3.76 30.90 -0.07
N LEU A 141 3.39 31.05 -1.34
CA LEU A 141 4.30 30.75 -2.46
C LEU A 141 5.49 31.71 -2.50
N ALA A 142 5.38 32.90 -1.91
CA ALA A 142 6.50 33.84 -1.86
C ALA A 142 7.63 33.30 -0.97
N ALA A 143 7.31 32.52 0.05
CA ALA A 143 8.30 31.83 0.88
C ALA A 143 9.17 30.82 0.09
N LEU A 144 8.69 30.38 -1.09
CA LEU A 144 9.47 29.53 -2.00
C LEU A 144 10.45 30.31 -2.89
N ARG A 145 10.33 31.65 -2.98
CA ARG A 145 11.17 32.47 -3.88
C ARG A 145 12.64 32.51 -3.47
N ASP A 146 12.93 32.31 -2.19
CA ASP A 146 14.30 32.20 -1.66
C ASP A 146 14.89 30.79 -1.79
N ALA A 147 14.05 29.82 -2.06
CA ALA A 147 14.47 28.49 -2.38
C ALA A 147 14.51 28.37 -3.90
N ALA A 148 15.67 28.55 -4.43
CA ALA A 148 16.23 28.39 -5.76
C ALA A 148 15.33 27.84 -6.88
N ALA A 149 15.17 28.58 -7.97
CA ALA A 149 14.33 28.26 -9.11
C ALA A 149 15.00 27.29 -10.12
N GLY A 150 14.76 26.03 -9.94
CA GLY A 150 14.83 25.04 -11.01
C GLY A 150 13.43 24.50 -11.20
N MET A 151 13.01 24.18 -12.42
CA MET A 151 11.84 23.32 -12.63
C MET A 151 12.05 22.08 -11.78
N VAL A 152 11.40 22.04 -10.61
CA VAL A 152 11.34 20.83 -9.81
C VAL A 152 10.33 19.95 -10.50
N PRO A 153 10.71 18.86 -11.19
CA PRO A 153 9.72 17.93 -11.70
C PRO A 153 8.88 17.46 -10.50
N LEU A 154 7.61 17.16 -10.70
CA LEU A 154 6.74 16.51 -9.71
C LEU A 154 7.40 15.36 -8.92
N ALA A 155 8.51 14.90 -9.47
CA ALA A 155 9.35 13.84 -8.98
C ALA A 155 10.32 14.28 -7.88
N HIS A 156 10.74 15.51 -7.84
CA HIS A 156 11.54 16.06 -6.78
C HIS A 156 10.60 16.41 -5.63
N ALA A 157 10.50 15.58 -4.66
CA ALA A 157 10.02 15.99 -3.38
C ALA A 157 11.08 16.94 -2.79
N GLY A 158 11.09 18.19 -3.30
CA GLY A 158 11.88 19.32 -2.89
C GLY A 158 13.38 19.08 -2.70
N ARG A 159 13.77 18.29 -1.74
CA ARG A 159 15.19 18.13 -1.35
C ARG A 159 15.86 16.87 -1.89
N CYS A 160 15.15 16.00 -2.62
CA CYS A 160 15.77 14.82 -3.19
C CYS A 160 16.69 15.21 -4.36
N VAL A 161 17.96 14.90 -4.25
CA VAL A 161 18.97 15.16 -5.29
C VAL A 161 18.89 14.17 -6.47
N ALA A 162 17.85 13.34 -6.53
CA ALA A 162 17.62 12.36 -7.58
C ALA A 162 18.85 11.48 -7.90
N PRO A 163 19.34 10.70 -6.94
CA PRO A 163 20.66 10.09 -7.01
C PRO A 163 20.83 9.05 -8.13
N LEU A 164 19.75 8.55 -8.73
CA LEU A 164 19.82 7.61 -9.86
C LEU A 164 19.83 8.30 -11.21
N ARG A 165 19.50 9.59 -11.29
CA ARG A 165 19.40 10.32 -12.55
C ARG A 165 20.75 10.38 -13.31
N ASN A 166 21.83 10.63 -12.58
CA ASN A 166 23.16 10.86 -13.17
C ASN A 166 24.02 9.58 -13.21
N LEU A 167 23.44 8.43 -12.85
CA LEU A 167 24.14 7.15 -12.96
C LEU A 167 23.96 6.53 -14.34
N GLU A 168 24.98 5.84 -14.82
CA GLU A 168 24.91 5.00 -16.01
C GLU A 168 23.83 3.92 -15.86
N ALA A 169 23.16 3.54 -16.96
CA ALA A 169 22.03 2.60 -16.94
C ALA A 169 22.39 1.24 -16.33
N GLU A 170 23.59 0.73 -16.64
CA GLU A 170 24.10 -0.53 -16.08
C GLU A 170 24.28 -0.44 -14.56
N ARG A 171 24.76 0.70 -14.09
CA ARG A 171 24.96 0.95 -12.66
C ARG A 171 23.61 1.05 -11.92
N VAL A 172 22.63 1.74 -12.50
CA VAL A 172 21.25 1.78 -11.98
C VAL A 172 20.67 0.37 -11.91
N THR A 173 20.82 -0.41 -12.98
CA THR A 173 20.37 -1.81 -13.02
C THR A 173 21.01 -2.63 -11.90
N SER A 174 22.32 -2.53 -11.73
CA SER A 174 23.07 -3.23 -10.68
C SER A 174 22.56 -2.89 -9.28
N VAL A 175 22.34 -1.61 -9.00
CA VAL A 175 21.79 -1.13 -7.71
C VAL A 175 20.38 -1.67 -7.48
N LEU A 176 19.49 -1.54 -8.46
CA LEU A 176 18.11 -2.00 -8.32
C LEU A 176 18.02 -3.53 -8.20
N GLU A 177 18.85 -4.27 -8.93
CA GLU A 177 18.92 -5.73 -8.77
C GLU A 177 19.41 -6.13 -7.37
N ALA A 178 20.41 -5.46 -6.84
CA ALA A 178 20.93 -5.72 -5.51
C ALA A 178 19.89 -5.42 -4.42
N ALA A 179 19.18 -4.30 -4.54
CA ALA A 179 18.09 -3.92 -3.64
C ALA A 179 16.91 -4.92 -3.73
N ALA A 180 16.55 -5.35 -4.95
CA ALA A 180 15.51 -6.34 -5.15
C ALA A 180 15.88 -7.71 -4.57
N LYS A 181 17.12 -8.18 -4.74
CA LYS A 181 17.62 -9.41 -4.11
C LYS A 181 17.56 -9.31 -2.59
N PHE A 182 17.99 -8.19 -2.04
CA PHE A 182 17.92 -7.96 -0.59
C PHE A 182 16.47 -8.06 -0.08
N ARG A 183 15.52 -7.41 -0.76
CA ARG A 183 14.09 -7.47 -0.45
C ARG A 183 13.55 -8.89 -0.53
N LEU A 184 13.92 -9.63 -1.56
CA LEU A 184 13.49 -11.00 -1.77
C LEU A 184 13.97 -11.91 -0.63
N ARG A 185 15.23 -11.78 -0.20
CA ARG A 185 15.77 -12.52 0.95
C ARG A 185 15.08 -12.17 2.26
N GLN A 186 14.75 -10.91 2.50
CA GLN A 186 13.97 -10.55 3.69
C GLN A 186 12.59 -11.22 3.72
N LYS A 187 11.91 -11.28 2.57
CA LYS A 187 10.64 -12.01 2.44
C LYS A 187 10.82 -13.52 2.67
N ALA A 188 11.86 -14.11 2.09
CA ALA A 188 12.22 -15.51 2.29
C ALA A 188 12.48 -15.83 3.76
N ASN A 189 13.21 -15.00 4.48
CA ASN A 189 13.49 -15.20 5.91
C ASN A 189 12.21 -15.15 6.75
N ARG A 190 11.33 -14.17 6.50
CA ARG A 190 10.04 -14.09 7.20
C ARG A 190 9.16 -15.32 6.95
N LEU A 191 9.18 -15.82 5.72
CA LEU A 191 8.38 -16.99 5.36
C LEU A 191 8.97 -18.27 5.96
N ARG A 192 10.31 -18.43 5.99
CA ARG A 192 10.98 -19.53 6.68
C ARG A 192 10.63 -19.57 8.18
N GLN A 193 10.68 -18.43 8.86
CA GLN A 193 10.28 -18.35 10.26
C GLN A 193 8.83 -18.80 10.49
N ARG A 194 7.91 -18.44 9.58
CA ARG A 194 6.53 -18.94 9.64
C ARG A 194 6.45 -20.46 9.41
N ILE A 195 7.24 -20.99 8.49
CA ILE A 195 7.29 -22.43 8.19
C ILE A 195 7.81 -23.22 9.40
N GLU A 196 8.84 -22.72 10.07
CA GLU A 196 9.41 -23.32 11.29
C GLU A 196 8.39 -23.40 12.42
N VAL A 197 7.54 -22.38 12.56
CA VAL A 197 6.53 -22.32 13.63
C VAL A 197 5.26 -23.08 13.30
N HIS A 198 4.76 -22.99 12.07
CA HIS A 198 3.41 -23.45 11.71
C HIS A 198 3.41 -24.63 10.72
N GLY A 199 4.54 -25.02 10.19
CA GLY A 199 4.64 -25.95 9.06
C GLY A 199 4.36 -25.27 7.72
N ARG A 200 4.76 -25.93 6.64
CA ARG A 200 4.77 -25.35 5.29
C ARG A 200 3.39 -24.95 4.78
N ASP A 201 2.43 -25.87 4.84
CA ASP A 201 1.09 -25.65 4.30
C ASP A 201 0.37 -24.51 5.03
N GLU A 202 0.48 -24.47 6.36
CA GLU A 202 -0.13 -23.42 7.18
C GLU A 202 0.53 -22.06 6.92
N ALA A 203 1.86 -22.00 6.86
CA ALA A 203 2.59 -20.78 6.54
C ALA A 203 2.23 -20.24 5.14
N LEU A 204 2.08 -21.11 4.17
CA LEU A 204 1.66 -20.79 2.82
C LEU A 204 0.21 -20.26 2.79
N PHE A 205 -0.70 -20.88 3.56
CA PHE A 205 -2.08 -20.46 3.70
C PHE A 205 -2.19 -19.04 4.31
N GLN A 206 -1.48 -18.79 5.39
CA GLN A 206 -1.45 -17.48 6.01
C GLN A 206 -0.88 -16.41 5.07
N ALA A 207 0.15 -16.76 4.31
CA ALA A 207 0.78 -15.82 3.39
C ALA A 207 -0.09 -15.52 2.15
N ILE A 208 -0.84 -16.50 1.61
CA ILE A 208 -1.78 -16.24 0.50
C ILE A 208 -2.99 -15.45 0.99
N ALA A 209 -3.52 -15.73 2.17
CA ALA A 209 -4.59 -14.94 2.78
C ALA A 209 -4.15 -13.47 2.95
N GLU A 210 -2.99 -13.25 3.55
CA GLU A 210 -2.37 -11.92 3.70
C GLU A 210 -2.23 -11.19 2.35
N ALA A 211 -1.78 -11.90 1.28
CA ALA A 211 -1.65 -11.33 -0.04
C ALA A 211 -2.99 -10.94 -0.67
N LEU A 212 -4.05 -11.71 -0.44
CA LEU A 212 -5.40 -11.42 -0.95
C LEU A 212 -6.03 -10.21 -0.24
N GLY A 213 -5.64 -9.91 0.99
CA GLY A 213 -6.13 -8.76 1.75
C GLY A 213 -5.68 -7.40 1.21
N TYR A 214 -4.69 -7.35 0.32
CA TYR A 214 -4.08 -6.10 -0.13
C TYR A 214 -3.56 -5.24 1.04
N LYS A 215 -3.32 -3.95 0.78
CA LYS A 215 -2.85 -3.04 1.81
C LYS A 215 -3.92 -2.80 2.89
N GLN A 216 -5.16 -2.57 2.47
CA GLN A 216 -6.25 -2.13 3.38
C GLN A 216 -6.84 -3.25 4.24
N ASN A 217 -6.92 -4.47 3.70
CA ASN A 217 -7.49 -5.62 4.41
C ASN A 217 -6.44 -6.70 4.76
N ARG A 218 -5.16 -6.36 4.71
CA ARG A 218 -4.08 -7.29 5.03
C ARG A 218 -4.21 -7.82 6.45
N LEU A 219 -4.44 -6.94 7.43
CA LEU A 219 -4.61 -7.33 8.82
C LEU A 219 -5.78 -8.28 9.05
N PRO A 220 -7.04 -7.96 8.65
CA PRO A 220 -8.14 -8.88 8.89
C PRO A 220 -7.97 -10.22 8.16
N PHE A 221 -7.38 -10.29 6.97
CA PHE A 221 -7.06 -11.56 6.32
C PHE A 221 -5.99 -12.37 7.08
N THR A 222 -4.98 -11.71 7.63
CA THR A 222 -3.97 -12.37 8.48
C THR A 222 -4.59 -12.95 9.73
N LEU A 223 -5.41 -12.15 10.44
CA LEU A 223 -6.11 -12.61 11.63
C LEU A 223 -7.09 -13.75 11.34
N LEU A 224 -7.80 -13.69 10.23
CA LEU A 224 -8.69 -14.75 9.79
C LEU A 224 -7.94 -16.07 9.59
N ALA A 225 -6.83 -16.04 8.86
CA ALA A 225 -6.01 -17.23 8.62
C ALA A 225 -5.39 -17.81 9.90
N GLN A 226 -5.05 -16.97 10.87
CA GLN A 226 -4.57 -17.42 12.18
C GLN A 226 -5.67 -18.04 13.04
N ARG A 227 -6.92 -17.57 12.91
CA ARG A 227 -8.08 -18.07 13.67
C ARG A 227 -8.69 -19.34 13.10
N LEU A 228 -8.52 -19.55 11.79
CA LEU A 228 -9.01 -20.72 11.06
C LEU A 228 -7.85 -21.46 10.41
N PRO A 229 -7.19 -22.41 11.10
CA PRO A 229 -6.10 -23.19 10.55
C PRO A 229 -6.52 -23.95 9.27
N LEU A 230 -5.62 -24.00 8.30
CA LEU A 230 -5.86 -24.69 7.03
C LEU A 230 -6.27 -26.16 7.22
N ALA A 231 -5.61 -26.87 8.14
CA ALA A 231 -5.92 -28.27 8.43
C ALA A 231 -7.39 -28.46 8.81
N PHE A 232 -7.95 -27.51 9.57
CA PHE A 232 -9.35 -27.54 9.94
C PHE A 232 -10.28 -27.25 8.75
N LEU A 233 -9.96 -26.24 7.93
CA LEU A 233 -10.72 -25.91 6.72
C LEU A 233 -10.72 -27.08 5.71
N ARG A 234 -9.60 -27.78 5.57
CA ARG A 234 -9.51 -28.96 4.70
C ARG A 234 -10.30 -30.15 5.21
N LYS A 235 -10.40 -30.32 6.53
CA LYS A 235 -11.23 -31.36 7.14
C LYS A 235 -12.72 -31.11 6.90
N LEU A 236 -13.15 -29.86 6.95
CA LEU A 236 -14.51 -29.41 6.73
C LEU A 236 -14.70 -28.81 5.33
N ARG A 237 -14.19 -29.49 4.33
CA ARG A 237 -14.08 -29.02 2.94
C ARG A 237 -15.34 -28.34 2.41
N GLU A 238 -16.51 -28.93 2.63
CA GLU A 238 -17.80 -28.41 2.15
C GLU A 238 -18.24 -27.15 2.90
N ASP A 239 -17.87 -27.00 4.16
CA ASP A 239 -18.24 -25.88 5.02
C ASP A 239 -17.13 -24.81 5.11
N ALA A 240 -15.96 -25.04 4.48
CA ALA A 240 -14.78 -24.15 4.59
C ALA A 240 -15.10 -22.71 4.19
N GLU A 241 -15.86 -22.50 3.14
CA GLU A 241 -16.26 -21.15 2.70
C GLU A 241 -17.18 -20.50 3.73
N ALA A 242 -18.16 -21.22 4.24
CA ALA A 242 -19.07 -20.71 5.27
C ALA A 242 -18.33 -20.34 6.56
N LEU A 243 -17.32 -21.12 6.96
CA LEU A 243 -16.44 -20.81 8.08
C LEU A 243 -15.61 -19.56 7.85
N LEU A 244 -15.02 -19.40 6.66
CA LEU A 244 -14.27 -18.20 6.30
C LEU A 244 -15.14 -16.94 6.36
N PHE A 245 -16.35 -16.99 5.80
CA PHE A 245 -17.28 -15.85 5.84
C PHE A 245 -17.86 -15.60 7.23
N GLY A 246 -18.14 -16.66 7.99
CA GLY A 246 -18.68 -16.57 9.36
C GLY A 246 -17.67 -15.96 10.32
N VAL A 247 -16.42 -16.48 10.35
CA VAL A 247 -15.37 -15.92 11.22
C VAL A 247 -14.92 -14.53 10.74
N ALA A 248 -15.05 -14.23 9.45
CA ALA A 248 -14.86 -12.87 8.95
C ALA A 248 -15.94 -11.87 9.44
N GLY A 249 -17.05 -12.35 10.06
CA GLY A 249 -18.15 -11.51 10.55
C GLY A 249 -19.13 -11.07 9.47
N PHE A 250 -19.09 -11.67 8.26
CA PHE A 250 -19.99 -11.32 7.17
C PHE A 250 -21.32 -12.10 7.17
N LEU A 251 -21.47 -13.06 8.09
CA LEU A 251 -22.68 -13.87 8.26
C LEU A 251 -23.39 -13.65 9.59
N ASP A 252 -23.05 -12.60 10.34
CA ASP A 252 -23.54 -12.41 11.71
C ASP A 252 -25.04 -12.08 11.75
N THR A 253 -25.51 -11.23 10.87
CA THR A 253 -26.94 -10.94 10.66
C THR A 253 -27.22 -10.60 9.21
N PRO A 254 -27.28 -11.61 8.32
CA PRO A 254 -27.57 -11.32 6.93
C PRO A 254 -29.04 -10.88 6.78
N ASP A 255 -29.25 -9.63 6.37
CA ASP A 255 -30.56 -9.15 5.97
C ASP A 255 -30.92 -9.78 4.62
N LEU A 256 -31.43 -11.02 4.69
CA LEU A 256 -31.74 -11.82 3.50
C LEU A 256 -32.85 -11.20 2.64
N ASP A 257 -33.77 -10.47 3.26
CA ASP A 257 -34.94 -9.94 2.55
C ASP A 257 -34.57 -8.75 1.66
N ARG A 258 -33.55 -7.99 2.04
CA ARG A 258 -33.03 -6.88 1.22
C ARG A 258 -32.08 -7.34 0.12
N GLN A 259 -31.66 -8.61 0.12
CA GLN A 259 -30.74 -9.12 -0.88
C GLN A 259 -31.44 -9.51 -2.19
N ARG A 260 -30.74 -9.41 -3.31
CA ARG A 260 -31.20 -9.89 -4.63
C ARG A 260 -31.41 -11.40 -4.58
N LYS A 261 -32.35 -11.92 -5.38
CA LYS A 261 -32.72 -13.35 -5.39
C LYS A 261 -31.50 -14.27 -5.56
N SER A 262 -30.59 -13.97 -6.48
CA SER A 262 -29.36 -14.75 -6.71
C SER A 262 -28.42 -14.77 -5.50
N THR A 263 -28.24 -13.63 -4.84
CA THR A 263 -27.43 -13.50 -3.62
C THR A 263 -28.10 -14.15 -2.42
N ARG A 264 -29.43 -14.04 -2.31
CA ARG A 264 -30.20 -14.60 -1.17
C ARG A 264 -30.01 -16.11 -1.05
N SER A 265 -30.15 -16.85 -2.16
CA SER A 265 -29.96 -18.32 -2.14
C SER A 265 -28.55 -18.72 -1.72
N TYR A 266 -27.53 -18.06 -2.29
CA TYR A 266 -26.14 -18.30 -1.93
C TYR A 266 -25.84 -17.94 -0.45
N LEU A 267 -26.27 -16.77 -0.01
CA LEU A 267 -26.05 -16.30 1.35
C LEU A 267 -26.76 -17.17 2.38
N ARG A 268 -27.99 -17.65 2.07
CA ARG A 268 -28.70 -18.60 2.91
C ARG A 268 -27.94 -19.91 3.03
N SER A 269 -27.42 -20.46 1.93
CA SER A 269 -26.60 -21.69 1.96
C SER A 269 -25.35 -21.53 2.81
N LEU A 270 -24.66 -20.39 2.74
CA LEU A 270 -23.51 -20.12 3.60
C LEU A 270 -23.94 -19.99 5.08
N TRP A 271 -25.05 -19.29 5.33
CA TRP A 271 -25.56 -19.06 6.67
C TRP A 271 -26.00 -20.37 7.36
N ASP A 272 -26.75 -21.23 6.66
CA ASP A 272 -27.19 -22.54 7.16
C ASP A 272 -26.00 -23.44 7.54
N ARG A 273 -24.92 -23.39 6.77
CA ARG A 273 -23.67 -24.10 7.06
C ARG A 273 -22.94 -23.48 8.25
N TRP A 274 -22.78 -22.14 8.26
CA TRP A 274 -22.15 -21.41 9.35
C TRP A 274 -22.86 -21.62 10.68
N TRP A 275 -24.18 -21.69 10.68
CA TRP A 275 -25.01 -21.87 11.88
C TRP A 275 -24.60 -23.08 12.71
N LYS A 276 -24.17 -24.16 12.08
CA LYS A 276 -23.68 -25.38 12.74
C LYS A 276 -22.47 -25.13 13.64
N TYR A 277 -21.66 -24.12 13.29
CA TYR A 277 -20.39 -23.84 13.94
C TYR A 277 -20.37 -22.51 14.71
N ARG A 278 -21.41 -21.71 14.58
CA ARG A 278 -21.48 -20.34 15.10
C ARG A 278 -21.13 -20.25 16.59
N GLU A 279 -21.64 -21.12 17.42
CA GLU A 279 -21.38 -21.13 18.86
C GLU A 279 -19.90 -21.44 19.13
N GLN A 280 -19.37 -22.48 18.51
CA GLN A 280 -17.96 -22.89 18.65
C GLN A 280 -16.99 -21.78 18.28
N PHE A 281 -17.29 -21.02 17.23
CA PHE A 281 -16.40 -19.97 16.70
C PHE A 281 -16.78 -18.54 17.12
N SER A 282 -17.79 -18.36 17.97
CA SER A 282 -18.30 -17.05 18.38
C SER A 282 -17.21 -16.07 18.85
N ARG A 283 -16.25 -16.57 19.64
CA ARG A 283 -15.12 -15.77 20.15
C ARG A 283 -14.04 -15.47 19.11
N LEU A 284 -14.09 -16.11 17.98
CA LEU A 284 -13.11 -15.94 16.89
C LEU A 284 -13.62 -15.01 15.79
N VAL A 285 -14.90 -14.61 15.81
CA VAL A 285 -15.48 -13.72 14.81
C VAL A 285 -14.75 -12.38 14.80
N LEU A 286 -14.41 -11.91 13.62
CA LEU A 286 -13.76 -10.62 13.42
C LEU A 286 -14.79 -9.49 13.42
N PRO A 287 -14.56 -8.40 14.15
CA PRO A 287 -15.44 -7.23 14.10
C PRO A 287 -15.54 -6.64 12.70
N ALA A 288 -16.73 -6.28 12.24
CA ALA A 288 -16.97 -5.70 10.92
C ALA A 288 -16.13 -4.44 10.66
N LYS A 289 -15.82 -3.65 11.69
CA LYS A 289 -14.99 -2.44 11.62
C LYS A 289 -13.52 -2.67 11.18
N LEU A 290 -13.05 -3.91 11.27
CA LEU A 290 -11.70 -4.24 10.78
C LEU A 290 -11.63 -4.30 9.25
N TRP A 291 -12.75 -4.48 8.57
CA TRP A 291 -12.81 -4.61 7.13
C TRP A 291 -13.01 -3.26 6.46
N LYS A 292 -12.15 -2.91 5.53
CA LYS A 292 -12.34 -1.77 4.64
C LYS A 292 -13.09 -2.25 3.39
N THR A 293 -14.40 -1.97 3.38
CA THR A 293 -15.32 -2.33 2.28
C THR A 293 -15.59 -1.16 1.35
N SER A 294 -15.56 0.07 1.87
CA SER A 294 -15.70 1.30 1.09
C SER A 294 -14.38 1.70 0.41
N GLY A 295 -14.46 2.33 -0.75
CA GLY A 295 -13.29 2.80 -1.50
C GLY A 295 -12.45 1.69 -2.15
N ALA A 296 -12.79 0.41 -1.94
CA ALA A 296 -12.11 -0.70 -2.59
C ALA A 296 -12.59 -0.83 -4.05
N ARG A 297 -11.66 -1.01 -4.99
CA ARG A 297 -12.04 -1.39 -6.36
C ARG A 297 -12.89 -2.67 -6.31
N PRO A 298 -13.98 -2.79 -7.08
CA PRO A 298 -14.91 -3.92 -6.97
C PRO A 298 -14.23 -5.31 -7.02
N LEU A 299 -13.25 -5.48 -7.91
CA LEU A 299 -12.46 -6.71 -8.01
C LEU A 299 -11.62 -7.02 -6.76
N ASN A 300 -11.35 -6.03 -5.91
CA ASN A 300 -10.53 -6.16 -4.70
C ASN A 300 -11.36 -6.16 -3.42
N HIS A 301 -12.68 -6.16 -3.54
CA HIS A 301 -13.58 -6.16 -2.38
C HIS A 301 -13.33 -7.40 -1.49
N PRO A 302 -13.30 -7.26 -0.16
CA PRO A 302 -12.95 -8.36 0.74
C PRO A 302 -13.85 -9.58 0.61
N HIS A 303 -15.15 -9.42 0.36
CA HIS A 303 -16.05 -10.55 0.11
C HIS A 303 -15.55 -11.43 -1.05
N ARG A 304 -15.23 -10.79 -2.19
CA ARG A 304 -14.73 -11.50 -3.37
C ARG A 304 -13.38 -12.16 -3.12
N ARG A 305 -12.52 -11.51 -2.34
CA ARG A 305 -11.21 -12.06 -1.97
C ARG A 305 -11.31 -13.23 -1.00
N LEU A 306 -12.33 -13.25 -0.15
CA LEU A 306 -12.66 -14.45 0.64
C LEU A 306 -13.14 -15.60 -0.22
N GLY A 307 -13.99 -15.34 -1.21
CA GLY A 307 -14.39 -16.34 -2.19
C GLY A 307 -13.20 -16.91 -2.98
N ALA A 308 -12.24 -16.06 -3.34
CA ALA A 308 -10.99 -16.50 -3.97
C ALA A 308 -10.14 -17.37 -3.00
N LEU A 309 -10.07 -17.02 -1.73
CA LEU A 309 -9.36 -17.81 -0.72
C LEU A 309 -10.05 -19.17 -0.52
N ALA A 310 -11.38 -19.21 -0.47
CA ALA A 310 -12.15 -20.47 -0.38
C ALA A 310 -11.89 -21.37 -1.58
N ALA A 311 -11.86 -20.83 -2.80
CA ALA A 311 -11.53 -21.58 -4.01
C ALA A 311 -10.09 -22.15 -3.97
N ILE A 312 -9.11 -21.39 -3.48
CA ILE A 312 -7.73 -21.89 -3.28
C ILE A 312 -7.71 -23.01 -2.24
N VAL A 313 -8.43 -22.88 -1.14
CA VAL A 313 -8.53 -23.92 -0.09
C VAL A 313 -9.14 -25.19 -0.64
N ALA A 314 -10.16 -25.10 -1.48
CA ALA A 314 -10.78 -26.25 -2.13
C ALA A 314 -9.79 -27.02 -3.02
N GLU A 315 -8.92 -26.30 -3.72
CA GLU A 315 -7.89 -26.84 -4.61
C GLU A 315 -6.48 -26.84 -3.97
N TRP A 316 -6.40 -26.90 -2.65
CA TRP A 316 -5.15 -26.72 -1.90
C TRP A 316 -4.01 -27.61 -2.35
N LYS A 317 -4.31 -28.89 -2.62
CA LYS A 317 -3.28 -29.85 -3.05
C LYS A 317 -2.58 -29.40 -4.32
N THR A 318 -3.34 -28.95 -5.31
CA THR A 318 -2.83 -28.44 -6.59
C THR A 318 -2.04 -27.14 -6.36
N PHE A 319 -2.61 -26.19 -5.62
CA PHE A 319 -1.95 -24.93 -5.32
C PHE A 319 -0.61 -25.11 -4.59
N SER A 320 -0.58 -25.93 -3.52
CA SER A 320 0.62 -26.16 -2.71
C SER A 320 1.73 -26.85 -3.53
N ALA A 321 1.36 -27.80 -4.39
CA ALA A 321 2.30 -28.49 -5.29
C ALA A 321 2.91 -27.51 -6.31
N LEU A 322 2.09 -26.70 -6.98
CA LEU A 322 2.55 -25.69 -7.95
C LEU A 322 3.42 -24.61 -7.31
N ALA A 323 3.02 -24.12 -6.14
CA ALA A 323 3.81 -23.16 -5.37
C ALA A 323 5.16 -23.75 -4.94
N GLY A 324 5.21 -25.05 -4.63
CA GLY A 324 6.44 -25.77 -4.30
C GLY A 324 7.36 -26.02 -5.47
N ALA A 325 6.82 -26.23 -6.65
CA ALA A 325 7.61 -26.44 -7.87
C ALA A 325 8.24 -25.13 -8.39
N SER A 326 7.84 -23.97 -7.86
CA SER A 326 8.35 -22.63 -8.23
C SER A 326 8.25 -22.29 -9.72
N LYS A 327 7.37 -22.98 -10.44
CA LYS A 327 7.13 -22.75 -11.87
C LYS A 327 6.07 -21.66 -12.06
N ALA A 328 6.50 -20.52 -12.59
CA ALA A 328 5.66 -19.34 -12.73
C ALA A 328 4.41 -19.58 -13.61
N THR A 329 4.60 -20.10 -14.82
CA THR A 329 3.52 -20.23 -15.81
C THR A 329 2.40 -21.16 -15.35
N PRO A 330 2.64 -22.39 -14.89
CA PRO A 330 1.57 -23.26 -14.41
C PRO A 330 0.79 -22.68 -13.23
N LEU A 331 1.46 -22.00 -12.31
CA LEU A 331 0.80 -21.40 -11.17
C LEU A 331 -0.04 -20.18 -11.57
N VAL A 332 0.43 -19.35 -12.49
CA VAL A 332 -0.36 -18.22 -13.03
C VAL A 332 -1.60 -18.73 -13.73
N SER A 333 -1.48 -19.76 -14.59
CA SER A 333 -2.64 -20.39 -15.24
C SER A 333 -3.63 -20.91 -14.22
N PHE A 334 -3.17 -21.70 -13.24
CA PHE A 334 -4.01 -22.20 -12.16
C PHE A 334 -4.78 -21.09 -11.43
N LEU A 335 -4.10 -20.00 -11.05
CA LEU A 335 -4.72 -18.89 -10.33
C LEU A 335 -5.75 -18.13 -11.19
N ASN A 336 -5.48 -17.99 -12.49
CA ASN A 336 -6.40 -17.33 -13.43
C ASN A 336 -7.62 -18.17 -13.74
N ASP A 337 -7.46 -19.50 -13.80
CA ASP A 337 -8.48 -20.45 -14.15
C ASP A 337 -9.37 -20.84 -12.95
N LEU A 338 -9.04 -20.38 -11.75
CA LEU A 338 -9.88 -20.59 -10.57
C LEU A 338 -11.29 -20.07 -10.81
N GLN A 339 -12.27 -20.94 -10.62
CA GLN A 339 -13.69 -20.65 -10.78
C GLN A 339 -14.42 -20.79 -9.43
N HIS A 340 -15.54 -20.09 -9.33
CA HIS A 340 -16.47 -20.22 -8.23
C HIS A 340 -17.86 -19.80 -8.71
N ASP A 341 -18.89 -20.62 -8.51
CA ASP A 341 -20.22 -20.43 -9.06
C ASP A 341 -20.79 -19.05 -8.79
N PHE A 342 -20.65 -18.55 -7.58
CA PHE A 342 -21.11 -17.22 -7.20
C PHE A 342 -20.08 -16.13 -7.54
N TRP A 343 -18.83 -16.27 -7.05
CA TRP A 343 -17.82 -15.22 -7.10
C TRP A 343 -17.25 -14.97 -8.50
N SER A 344 -17.38 -15.91 -9.42
CA SER A 344 -17.04 -15.67 -10.83
C SER A 344 -18.00 -14.68 -11.52
N ARG A 345 -19.10 -14.30 -10.87
CA ARG A 345 -20.09 -13.36 -11.42
C ARG A 345 -20.47 -12.21 -10.48
N HIS A 346 -19.96 -12.17 -9.25
CA HIS A 346 -20.34 -11.14 -8.28
C HIS A 346 -19.12 -10.43 -7.71
N TYR A 347 -19.22 -9.11 -7.58
CA TYR A 347 -18.18 -8.29 -6.96
C TYR A 347 -18.30 -8.25 -5.43
N THR A 348 -19.54 -8.22 -4.94
CA THR A 348 -19.89 -8.17 -3.52
C THR A 348 -21.15 -8.99 -3.29
N LEU A 349 -21.51 -9.24 -2.03
CA LEU A 349 -22.79 -9.88 -1.68
C LEU A 349 -24.00 -9.03 -2.13
N ALA A 350 -23.89 -7.71 -2.19
CA ALA A 350 -24.96 -6.80 -2.57
C ALA A 350 -24.99 -6.49 -4.09
N ALA A 351 -23.92 -6.82 -4.84
CA ALA A 351 -23.83 -6.49 -6.25
C ALA A 351 -24.72 -7.38 -7.12
N ALA A 352 -25.17 -6.83 -8.26
CA ALA A 352 -25.79 -7.63 -9.30
C ALA A 352 -24.78 -8.61 -9.90
N SER A 353 -25.29 -9.71 -10.48
CA SER A 353 -24.46 -10.60 -11.28
C SER A 353 -23.88 -9.86 -12.49
N ALA A 354 -22.60 -10.00 -12.74
CA ALA A 354 -21.95 -9.48 -13.93
C ALA A 354 -22.41 -10.25 -15.18
N SER A 355 -22.42 -9.57 -16.30
CA SER A 355 -22.83 -10.15 -17.61
C SER A 355 -21.82 -11.18 -18.11
N SER A 356 -20.56 -11.08 -17.73
CA SER A 356 -19.48 -11.99 -18.08
C SER A 356 -18.80 -12.59 -16.86
N SER A 357 -18.11 -13.72 -17.03
CA SER A 357 -17.30 -14.30 -15.98
C SER A 357 -16.11 -13.41 -15.68
N LEU A 358 -15.79 -13.27 -14.38
CA LEU A 358 -14.72 -12.47 -13.84
C LEU A 358 -13.70 -13.41 -13.20
N ALA A 359 -12.44 -13.35 -13.62
CA ALA A 359 -11.38 -14.10 -12.98
C ALA A 359 -11.31 -13.77 -11.49
N LEU A 360 -11.29 -14.77 -10.62
CA LEU A 360 -11.15 -14.59 -9.17
C LEU A 360 -9.81 -13.94 -8.82
N ILE A 361 -8.76 -14.41 -9.49
CA ILE A 361 -7.40 -13.89 -9.38
C ILE A 361 -6.93 -13.61 -10.81
N GLY A 362 -6.90 -12.34 -11.20
CA GLY A 362 -6.39 -11.96 -12.52
C GLY A 362 -4.87 -11.93 -12.59
N ASN A 363 -4.32 -11.86 -13.81
CA ASN A 363 -2.88 -11.89 -14.12
C ASN A 363 -2.02 -11.00 -13.21
N SER A 364 -2.46 -9.78 -12.97
CA SER A 364 -1.71 -8.83 -12.14
C SER A 364 -1.55 -9.31 -10.70
N ARG A 365 -2.59 -9.94 -10.14
CA ARG A 365 -2.55 -10.47 -8.78
C ARG A 365 -1.78 -11.78 -8.71
N ALA A 366 -1.90 -12.63 -9.70
CA ALA A 366 -1.11 -13.86 -9.81
C ALA A 366 0.39 -13.54 -9.86
N ALA A 367 0.79 -12.53 -10.65
CA ALA A 367 2.17 -12.06 -10.69
C ALA A 367 2.67 -11.52 -9.34
N GLU A 368 1.82 -10.82 -8.58
CA GLU A 368 2.18 -10.36 -7.23
C GLU A 368 2.31 -11.53 -6.23
N ILE A 369 1.45 -12.53 -6.30
CA ILE A 369 1.56 -13.76 -5.49
C ILE A 369 2.88 -14.46 -5.80
N LEU A 370 3.24 -14.60 -7.07
CA LEU A 370 4.54 -15.13 -7.47
C LEU A 370 5.68 -14.33 -6.84
N ALA A 371 5.68 -13.02 -7.04
CA ALA A 371 6.76 -12.14 -6.62
C ALA A 371 6.94 -12.06 -5.09
N ASN A 372 5.85 -12.19 -4.34
CA ASN A 372 5.86 -11.94 -2.91
C ASN A 372 5.78 -13.21 -2.06
N LEU A 373 5.41 -14.34 -2.66
CA LEU A 373 5.20 -15.60 -1.96
C LEU A 373 6.02 -16.74 -2.56
N VAL A 374 5.85 -17.02 -3.85
CA VAL A 374 6.42 -18.23 -4.48
C VAL A 374 7.93 -18.12 -4.69
N TYR A 375 8.38 -17.03 -5.27
CA TYR A 375 9.83 -16.81 -5.44
C TYR A 375 10.59 -16.71 -4.11
N PRO A 376 10.07 -16.05 -3.06
CA PRO A 376 10.68 -16.10 -1.73
C PRO A 376 10.79 -17.52 -1.15
N LEU A 377 9.82 -18.42 -1.43
CA LEU A 377 9.92 -19.83 -1.01
C LEU A 377 11.06 -20.59 -1.69
N ALA A 378 11.32 -20.26 -2.94
CA ALA A 378 12.28 -20.94 -3.80
C ALA A 378 13.71 -20.39 -3.71
N VAL A 379 13.87 -19.18 -3.18
CA VAL A 379 15.16 -18.51 -3.13
C VAL A 379 16.05 -19.11 -2.03
N ASN A 380 16.89 -20.05 -2.46
CA ASN A 380 18.04 -20.58 -1.73
C ASN A 380 19.30 -20.34 -2.58
N ASP A 381 19.60 -19.08 -2.96
CA ASP A 381 20.74 -18.69 -3.80
C ASP A 381 20.77 -19.35 -5.21
N ASP A 382 19.65 -19.89 -5.67
CA ASP A 382 19.51 -20.51 -6.97
C ASP A 382 19.53 -19.44 -8.07
N ARG A 383 20.54 -19.53 -8.95
CA ARG A 383 20.74 -18.60 -10.07
C ARG A 383 19.62 -18.71 -11.11
N GLU A 384 19.04 -19.89 -11.33
CA GLU A 384 17.98 -20.07 -12.32
C GLU A 384 16.72 -19.37 -11.86
N ILE A 385 16.33 -19.52 -10.61
CA ILE A 385 15.17 -18.85 -10.01
C ILE A 385 15.34 -17.33 -10.06
N TRP A 386 16.55 -16.82 -9.79
CA TRP A 386 16.80 -15.39 -9.93
C TRP A 386 16.69 -14.92 -11.38
N ASN A 387 17.17 -15.69 -12.35
CA ASN A 387 17.06 -15.34 -13.76
C ASN A 387 15.61 -15.34 -14.24
N ASP A 388 14.79 -16.26 -13.77
CA ASP A 388 13.36 -16.26 -14.07
C ASP A 388 12.62 -15.10 -13.40
N TYR A 389 12.98 -14.77 -12.16
CA TYR A 389 12.45 -13.57 -11.48
C TYR A 389 12.76 -12.28 -12.26
N LYS A 390 13.94 -12.16 -12.83
CA LYS A 390 14.34 -11.00 -13.65
C LYS A 390 13.51 -10.82 -14.92
N LYS A 391 13.00 -11.90 -15.51
CA LYS A 391 12.17 -11.86 -16.71
C LYS A 391 10.75 -11.35 -16.45
N LEU A 392 10.32 -11.32 -15.19
CA LEU A 392 8.96 -10.92 -14.85
C LEU A 392 8.75 -9.42 -15.03
N ARG A 393 7.59 -9.09 -15.61
CA ARG A 393 7.13 -7.70 -15.70
C ARG A 393 6.25 -7.35 -14.51
N ALA A 394 6.38 -6.15 -14.03
CA ALA A 394 5.47 -5.59 -13.03
C ALA A 394 4.09 -5.37 -13.68
N GLN A 395 3.10 -6.11 -13.24
CA GLN A 395 1.74 -6.08 -13.80
C GLN A 395 0.90 -4.96 -13.22
N LEU A 396 1.15 -4.59 -11.96
CA LEU A 396 0.41 -3.54 -11.28
C LEU A 396 1.24 -2.27 -11.17
N SER A 397 0.60 -1.16 -11.45
CA SER A 397 1.14 0.15 -11.14
C SER A 397 1.20 0.32 -9.62
N ASN A 398 2.35 -0.02 -9.03
CA ASN A 398 2.59 0.22 -7.62
C ASN A 398 2.89 1.70 -7.39
N GLN A 399 2.07 2.37 -6.61
CA GLN A 399 2.19 3.80 -6.39
C GLN A 399 3.45 4.17 -5.61
N ALA A 400 3.81 3.41 -4.57
CA ALA A 400 5.05 3.65 -3.84
C ALA A 400 6.29 3.51 -4.75
N ALA A 401 6.29 2.52 -5.67
CA ALA A 401 7.36 2.38 -6.66
C ALA A 401 7.41 3.56 -7.64
N ARG A 402 6.26 4.11 -8.05
CA ARG A 402 6.21 5.32 -8.88
C ARG A 402 6.72 6.54 -8.16
N ILE A 403 6.35 6.72 -6.90
CA ILE A 403 6.87 7.81 -6.07
C ILE A 403 8.39 7.66 -5.89
N ALA A 404 8.85 6.44 -5.60
CA ALA A 404 10.29 6.16 -5.51
C ALA A 404 11.02 6.50 -6.80
N ALA A 405 10.52 6.03 -7.94
CA ALA A 405 11.08 6.33 -9.25
C ALA A 405 11.09 7.83 -9.52
N ALA A 406 9.98 8.49 -9.25
CA ALA A 406 9.83 9.92 -9.42
C ALA A 406 10.88 10.71 -8.62
N ARG A 407 11.11 10.34 -7.36
CA ARG A 407 12.12 10.97 -6.50
C ARG A 407 13.55 10.66 -6.95
N LEU A 408 13.83 9.38 -7.19
CA LEU A 408 15.20 8.93 -7.41
C LEU A 408 15.73 9.27 -8.81
N PHE A 409 14.84 9.46 -9.79
CA PHE A 409 15.17 9.77 -11.19
C PHE A 409 14.85 11.21 -11.62
N ALA A 410 14.04 11.95 -10.87
CA ALA A 410 13.65 13.33 -11.20
C ALA A 410 13.14 13.50 -12.65
N GLY A 411 12.25 12.63 -13.10
CA GLY A 411 11.66 12.72 -14.42
C GLY A 411 12.52 12.17 -15.57
N ASP A 412 13.69 11.59 -15.30
CA ASP A 412 14.48 10.87 -16.30
C ASP A 412 13.60 9.79 -16.99
N PRO A 413 13.50 9.80 -18.33
CA PRO A 413 12.62 8.88 -19.06
C PRO A 413 12.96 7.40 -18.82
N ARG A 414 14.21 7.05 -18.49
CA ARG A 414 14.65 5.68 -18.14
C ARG A 414 13.87 5.07 -16.97
N GLN A 415 13.33 5.91 -16.06
CA GLN A 415 12.51 5.45 -14.93
C GLN A 415 11.34 4.55 -15.36
N ARG A 416 10.79 4.76 -16.59
CA ARG A 416 9.63 3.99 -17.08
C ARG A 416 9.96 2.50 -17.24
N ASP A 417 11.15 2.20 -17.71
CA ASP A 417 11.59 0.83 -17.96
C ASP A 417 11.87 0.10 -16.64
N PHE A 418 12.48 0.79 -15.68
CA PHE A 418 12.69 0.25 -14.34
C PHE A 418 11.37 0.00 -13.58
N VAL A 419 10.38 0.89 -13.70
CA VAL A 419 9.06 0.69 -13.07
C VAL A 419 8.28 -0.46 -13.71
N ARG A 420 8.48 -0.74 -15.00
CA ARG A 420 7.83 -1.86 -15.71
C ARG A 420 8.45 -3.22 -15.40
N SER A 421 9.70 -3.27 -15.03
CA SER A 421 10.38 -4.50 -14.61
C SER A 421 10.00 -4.83 -13.16
N LEU A 422 9.71 -6.10 -12.87
CA LEU A 422 9.43 -6.52 -11.49
C LEU A 422 10.63 -6.26 -10.58
N VAL A 423 11.84 -6.61 -11.03
CA VAL A 423 13.08 -6.38 -10.29
C VAL A 423 13.29 -4.89 -10.02
N GLY A 424 13.15 -4.05 -11.06
CA GLY A 424 13.24 -2.62 -10.90
C GLY A 424 12.23 -2.07 -9.91
N GLN A 425 10.97 -2.50 -9.99
CA GLN A 425 9.92 -2.10 -9.06
C GLN A 425 10.25 -2.53 -7.62
N GLN A 426 10.70 -3.78 -7.40
CA GLN A 426 11.05 -4.28 -6.06
C GLN A 426 12.30 -3.60 -5.50
N GLY A 427 13.28 -3.28 -6.35
CA GLY A 427 14.45 -2.50 -5.97
C GLY A 427 14.10 -1.08 -5.55
N LEU A 428 13.27 -0.40 -6.33
CA LEU A 428 12.76 0.93 -6.00
C LEU A 428 11.98 0.94 -4.68
N LEU A 429 11.12 -0.07 -4.45
CA LEU A 429 10.39 -0.21 -3.20
C LEU A 429 11.32 -0.42 -2.01
N GLN A 430 12.40 -1.18 -2.17
CA GLN A 430 13.37 -1.40 -1.09
C GLN A 430 14.12 -0.12 -0.77
N ILE A 431 14.63 0.59 -1.80
CA ILE A 431 15.32 1.86 -1.59
C ILE A 431 14.39 2.90 -0.94
N TYR A 432 13.14 2.96 -1.40
CA TYR A 432 12.13 3.84 -0.82
C TYR A 432 11.87 3.54 0.66
N GLU A 433 11.76 2.27 1.02
CA GLU A 433 11.56 1.84 2.40
C GLU A 433 12.76 2.17 3.29
N ASP A 434 13.98 1.94 2.79
CA ASP A 434 15.20 2.13 3.57
C ASP A 434 15.61 3.60 3.73
N PHE A 435 15.41 4.42 2.72
CA PHE A 435 15.95 5.79 2.66
C PHE A 435 14.88 6.90 2.60
N CYS A 436 13.70 6.61 2.07
CA CYS A 436 12.67 7.63 1.86
C CYS A 436 11.54 7.60 2.89
N LEU A 437 11.16 6.43 3.42
CA LEU A 437 10.10 6.33 4.43
C LEU A 437 10.60 6.60 5.84
N ARG A 438 11.80 6.12 6.18
CA ARG A 438 12.33 6.28 7.53
C ARG A 438 12.87 7.66 7.80
N ASP A 439 13.29 8.38 6.74
CA ASP A 439 13.92 9.69 6.79
C ASP A 439 13.21 10.71 5.91
N ALA A 440 11.90 10.59 5.82
CA ALA A 440 11.05 11.32 4.85
C ALA A 440 11.15 12.85 4.95
N SER A 441 11.57 13.37 6.10
CA SER A 441 11.73 14.82 6.33
C SER A 441 13.17 15.32 6.16
N ASP A 442 14.15 14.44 5.95
CA ASP A 442 15.57 14.80 5.90
C ASP A 442 16.29 14.38 4.60
N CYS A 443 15.65 14.64 3.46
CA CYS A 443 16.28 14.39 2.15
C CYS A 443 17.60 15.17 1.97
N ALA A 444 17.79 16.28 2.68
CA ALA A 444 19.03 17.08 2.62
C ALA A 444 20.23 16.33 3.21
N ASN A 445 20.01 15.44 4.16
CA ASN A 445 21.04 14.64 4.82
C ASN A 445 20.97 13.17 4.40
N CYS A 446 20.29 12.85 3.29
CA CYS A 446 20.13 11.48 2.81
C CYS A 446 21.50 10.85 2.47
N PRO A 447 21.85 9.71 3.07
CA PRO A 447 23.15 9.08 2.82
C PRO A 447 23.24 8.38 1.46
N LEU A 448 22.11 8.10 0.81
CA LEU A 448 22.06 7.32 -0.43
C LEU A 448 22.94 7.91 -1.56
N PRO A 449 22.95 9.22 -1.85
CA PRO A 449 23.76 9.77 -2.93
C PRO A 449 25.27 9.50 -2.76
N GLU A 450 25.78 9.62 -1.53
CA GLU A 450 27.17 9.34 -1.23
C GLU A 450 27.50 7.85 -1.36
N GLN A 451 26.61 7.00 -0.85
CA GLN A 451 26.76 5.56 -0.96
C GLN A 451 26.80 5.09 -2.42
N LEU A 452 25.97 5.69 -3.27
CA LEU A 452 25.94 5.38 -4.70
C LEU A 452 27.20 5.85 -5.45
N ARG A 453 27.90 6.88 -4.97
CA ARG A 453 29.21 7.26 -5.57
C ARG A 453 30.26 6.16 -5.37
N ARG A 454 30.15 5.41 -4.29
CA ARG A 454 31.07 4.30 -3.94
C ARG A 454 30.63 2.94 -4.54
N TRP A 455 29.49 2.88 -5.23
CA TRP A 455 28.90 1.65 -5.78
C TRP A 455 29.70 1.00 -6.90
#